data_d97b7bef8cd594687e4b57bb55e78a6b
#
_entry.id   d97b7bef8cd594687e4b57bb55e78a6b
#
_cell.length_a   1.000
_cell.length_b   1.000
_cell.length_c   1.000
_cell.angle_alpha   90.00
_cell.angle_beta   90.00
_cell.angle_gamma   90.00
#
_symmetry.space_group_name_H-M   'P 1'
#
loop_
_entity.id
_entity.type
_entity.pdbx_description
1 polymer ?
#
loop_
_entity_poly.entity_id
_entity_poly.type
_entity_poly.pdbx_seq_one_letter_code
_entity_poly.pdbx_strand_id
1 'polypeptide(L)'
;MREKKGICRRLGYLGTKRGKKLPSLLVMMLILGVALCASVVGVASAAAEEEKKEIQIGVLVDLSGPLTTYGENIRECCEIAKDDINKYFEQRGLNYSVKLFVEDTRADPKSALDKVMALHGRGVRLIVGPMGSGEVKHVLNYVTSNKIIIISPSSTAMPEMLGVTKPEEKKYVFRFVALDTFQTKAIAKELSDLGIKAVCIAYLGNAWGKGLQDSIIPELEKYGIEVAEPIEYPDPPPADFSPYIATLEGELSELFKKYSPEEVAVVTFSYEEAFTMLSQVSEGSPMLSVVWVGCDGTARSEKISEMCEKANTVRVYSTMFESKGAGYDALNKTFNERYGGTPHQYGMNAYDAVWVLALSYAEVCDKLGEYDADEMAKTIPMVTKNYSEGEYGVETVSGYIELDDFNDRASGDYAIYYVENCSWKKAGIWKYKTGEIEWLITPTKPKAALPTPPPTPTPTPPTSTPTPTPSTFISPTPTPLTPTPTPPGFEALFAFISVAVVVIVLRKCS
;
A
#
# COMPACT_ATOMS: atom_id res chain seq x y z
N MET A 1 19.84 44.43 -66.19
CA MET A 1 19.61 45.28 -67.37
C MET A 1 18.82 46.50 -66.92
N ARG A 2 19.54 47.64 -66.97
CA ARG A 2 19.08 49.03 -67.19
C ARG A 2 17.96 49.58 -66.29
N GLU A 3 18.03 50.66 -65.73
CA GLU A 3 18.80 51.91 -65.69
C GLU A 3 17.85 52.92 -65.04
N LYS A 4 18.29 53.58 -63.99
CA LYS A 4 18.83 54.93 -63.90
C LYS A 4 17.88 56.15 -64.07
N LYS A 5 18.13 57.06 -63.16
CA LYS A 5 18.05 58.53 -63.19
C LYS A 5 16.75 59.11 -62.63
N GLY A 6 16.74 59.88 -61.57
CA GLY A 6 17.59 60.99 -61.25
C GLY A 6 16.96 62.30 -61.70
N ILE A 7 16.69 63.23 -60.85
CA ILE A 7 16.92 64.68 -61.09
C ILE A 7 16.65 65.45 -59.81
N CYS A 8 17.59 66.33 -59.54
CA CYS A 8 17.78 67.23 -58.44
C CYS A 8 17.15 68.62 -58.73
N ARG A 9 17.02 69.45 -57.67
CA ARG A 9 16.87 70.96 -57.60
C ARG A 9 15.45 71.51 -57.58
N ARG A 10 15.11 72.29 -56.54
CA ARG A 10 15.52 73.65 -56.33
C ARG A 10 15.17 74.14 -54.92
N LEU A 11 16.12 74.85 -54.33
CA LEU A 11 15.97 75.70 -53.16
C LEU A 11 14.93 76.79 -53.40
N GLY A 12 14.15 77.07 -52.39
CA GLY A 12 13.39 78.31 -52.23
C GLY A 12 13.37 78.74 -50.77
N TYR A 13 14.17 79.73 -50.52
CA TYR A 13 14.28 80.49 -49.27
C TYR A 13 13.05 81.38 -49.14
N LEU A 14 12.31 81.31 -48.01
CA LEU A 14 11.55 82.47 -47.50
C LEU A 14 11.00 82.15 -46.09
N GLY A 15 11.42 82.87 -45.11
CA GLY A 15 10.59 83.69 -44.28
C GLY A 15 10.37 83.17 -42.83
N THR A 16 11.21 83.69 -41.96
CA THR A 16 10.98 83.59 -40.49
C THR A 16 9.63 84.22 -40.11
N LYS A 17 8.68 83.41 -39.61
CA LYS A 17 7.63 83.90 -38.73
C LYS A 17 7.79 83.28 -37.35
N ARG A 18 7.89 84.22 -36.34
CA ARG A 18 7.93 83.92 -34.91
C ARG A 18 6.86 82.86 -34.50
N GLY A 19 7.30 81.63 -34.16
CA GLY A 19 6.47 80.64 -33.50
C GLY A 19 6.16 81.11 -32.08
N LYS A 20 4.90 81.23 -31.75
CA LYS A 20 4.40 81.36 -30.38
C LYS A 20 4.82 80.12 -29.61
N LYS A 21 5.68 80.32 -28.58
CA LYS A 21 5.99 79.23 -27.62
C LYS A 21 4.72 78.84 -26.96
N LEU A 22 4.24 77.58 -27.16
CA LEU A 22 3.21 76.97 -26.33
C LEU A 22 3.67 77.05 -24.88
N PRO A 23 2.82 77.48 -23.95
CA PRO A 23 3.21 77.59 -22.56
C PRO A 23 3.61 76.18 -22.05
N SER A 24 4.77 76.12 -21.43
CA SER A 24 5.36 74.84 -20.88
C SER A 24 4.42 74.07 -20.00
N LEU A 25 3.40 74.73 -19.47
CA LEU A 25 2.32 74.14 -18.65
C LEU A 25 1.45 73.16 -19.45
N LEU A 26 1.15 73.45 -20.75
CA LEU A 26 0.27 72.61 -21.60
C LEU A 26 1.01 71.33 -22.05
N VAL A 27 2.32 71.42 -22.29
CA VAL A 27 3.16 70.25 -22.62
C VAL A 27 3.31 69.34 -21.38
N MET A 28 3.47 69.99 -20.20
CA MET A 28 3.57 69.24 -18.93
C MET A 28 2.26 68.55 -18.56
N MET A 29 1.09 69.16 -18.80
CA MET A 29 -0.21 68.51 -18.61
C MET A 29 -0.45 67.40 -19.62
N LEU A 30 0.02 67.53 -20.87
CA LEU A 30 -0.11 66.41 -21.85
C LEU A 30 0.78 65.23 -21.49
N ILE A 31 1.99 65.47 -20.99
CA ILE A 31 2.90 64.43 -20.52
C ILE A 31 2.35 63.75 -19.25
N LEU A 32 1.81 64.53 -18.30
CA LEU A 32 1.15 63.96 -17.12
C LEU A 32 -0.11 63.14 -17.49
N GLY A 33 -0.91 63.62 -18.47
CA GLY A 33 -2.08 62.88 -18.96
C GLY A 33 -1.74 61.54 -19.62
N VAL A 34 -0.66 61.51 -20.43
CA VAL A 34 -0.17 60.25 -21.05
C VAL A 34 0.47 59.34 -20.03
N ALA A 35 1.16 59.84 -19.01
CA ALA A 35 1.69 59.04 -17.91
C ALA A 35 0.58 58.48 -17.01
N LEU A 36 -0.50 59.22 -16.79
CA LEU A 36 -1.66 58.74 -16.01
C LEU A 36 -2.46 57.69 -16.80
N CYS A 37 -2.62 57.85 -18.11
CA CYS A 37 -3.25 56.83 -18.96
C CYS A 37 -2.41 55.56 -19.08
N ALA A 38 -1.08 55.69 -19.15
CA ALA A 38 -0.15 54.54 -19.18
C ALA A 38 -0.17 53.75 -17.84
N SER A 39 -0.30 54.45 -16.70
CA SER A 39 -0.42 53.80 -15.40
C SER A 39 -1.78 53.11 -15.17
N VAL A 40 -2.87 53.63 -15.73
CA VAL A 40 -4.19 53.01 -15.68
C VAL A 40 -4.29 51.79 -16.61
N VAL A 41 -3.63 51.81 -17.78
CA VAL A 41 -3.55 50.65 -18.69
C VAL A 41 -2.60 49.60 -18.14
N GLY A 42 -1.52 49.99 -17.44
CA GLY A 42 -0.59 49.04 -16.78
C GLY A 42 -1.20 48.32 -15.55
N VAL A 43 -2.19 48.91 -14.87
CA VAL A 43 -2.90 48.31 -13.74
C VAL A 43 -4.08 47.41 -14.20
N ALA A 44 -4.60 47.63 -15.42
CA ALA A 44 -5.67 46.80 -15.99
C ALA A 44 -5.14 45.49 -16.65
N SER A 45 -3.81 45.31 -16.77
CA SER A 45 -3.19 44.11 -17.34
C SER A 45 -2.47 43.22 -16.29
N ALA A 46 -2.58 43.53 -15.02
CA ALA A 46 -2.46 42.50 -14.00
C ALA A 46 -3.85 41.78 -14.02
N ALA A 47 -4.05 40.91 -14.99
CA ALA A 47 -5.05 39.87 -14.89
C ALA A 47 -4.81 39.25 -13.51
N ALA A 48 -5.76 39.38 -12.60
CA ALA A 48 -5.76 38.63 -11.35
C ALA A 48 -5.58 37.18 -11.82
N GLU A 49 -4.43 36.59 -11.56
CA GLU A 49 -4.20 35.17 -11.78
C GLU A 49 -5.25 34.51 -10.92
N GLU A 50 -6.30 34.00 -11.54
CA GLU A 50 -7.43 33.42 -10.83
C GLU A 50 -6.85 32.28 -10.01
N GLU A 51 -6.91 32.38 -8.68
CA GLU A 51 -6.30 31.43 -7.76
C GLU A 51 -6.84 30.03 -8.09
N LYS A 52 -5.94 29.10 -8.44
CA LYS A 52 -6.34 27.73 -8.82
C LYS A 52 -7.08 27.08 -7.67
N LYS A 53 -8.22 26.47 -7.96
CA LYS A 53 -8.96 25.67 -6.98
C LYS A 53 -8.10 24.44 -6.60
N GLU A 54 -7.63 24.40 -5.35
CA GLU A 54 -6.77 23.32 -4.86
C GLU A 54 -7.61 22.08 -4.52
N ILE A 55 -7.35 20.97 -5.19
CA ILE A 55 -7.91 19.64 -4.91
C ILE A 55 -7.00 18.97 -3.89
N GLN A 56 -7.45 18.89 -2.65
CA GLN A 56 -6.68 18.31 -1.55
C GLN A 56 -6.97 16.82 -1.44
N ILE A 57 -5.94 15.99 -1.60
CA ILE A 57 -6.02 14.54 -1.52
C ILE A 57 -5.09 14.02 -0.42
N GLY A 58 -5.65 13.32 0.56
CA GLY A 58 -4.88 12.55 1.54
C GLY A 58 -4.33 11.26 0.89
N VAL A 59 -3.13 10.86 1.28
CA VAL A 59 -2.54 9.58 0.88
C VAL A 59 -2.17 8.83 2.16
N LEU A 60 -2.91 7.76 2.46
CA LEU A 60 -2.73 6.95 3.66
C LEU A 60 -1.98 5.67 3.26
N VAL A 61 -0.74 5.56 3.69
CA VAL A 61 0.19 4.49 3.32
C VAL A 61 0.96 3.98 4.52
N ASP A 62 1.51 2.79 4.43
CA ASP A 62 2.46 2.26 5.39
C ASP A 62 3.89 2.61 4.93
N LEU A 63 4.58 3.48 5.68
CA LEU A 63 5.97 3.87 5.40
C LEU A 63 6.97 3.34 6.43
N SER A 64 6.49 2.71 7.51
CA SER A 64 7.35 2.24 8.60
C SER A 64 6.85 0.95 9.28
N GLY A 65 5.88 0.27 8.68
CA GLY A 65 5.29 -0.98 9.16
C GLY A 65 5.56 -2.19 8.26
N PRO A 66 4.69 -3.20 8.32
CA PRO A 66 4.89 -4.47 7.62
C PRO A 66 4.56 -4.42 6.11
N LEU A 67 4.08 -3.31 5.58
CA LEU A 67 3.77 -3.10 4.16
C LEU A 67 4.62 -1.98 3.52
N THR A 68 5.78 -1.67 4.10
CA THR A 68 6.62 -0.52 3.72
C THR A 68 7.00 -0.55 2.24
N THR A 69 7.39 -1.70 1.68
CA THR A 69 7.71 -1.85 0.25
C THR A 69 6.60 -1.34 -0.66
N TYR A 70 5.35 -1.69 -0.32
CA TYR A 70 4.18 -1.29 -1.12
C TYR A 70 3.78 0.16 -0.84
N GLY A 71 3.89 0.61 0.42
CA GLY A 71 3.54 1.97 0.83
C GLY A 71 4.42 3.02 0.19
N GLU A 72 5.73 2.79 0.14
CA GLU A 72 6.67 3.65 -0.57
C GLU A 72 6.33 3.74 -2.06
N ASN A 73 6.05 2.60 -2.70
CA ASN A 73 5.71 2.55 -4.11
C ASN A 73 4.39 3.28 -4.43
N ILE A 74 3.37 3.15 -3.56
CA ILE A 74 2.11 3.89 -3.66
C ILE A 74 2.35 5.40 -3.56
N ARG A 75 3.13 5.84 -2.56
CA ARG A 75 3.49 7.25 -2.38
C ARG A 75 4.15 7.81 -3.62
N GLU A 76 5.14 7.10 -4.17
CA GLU A 76 5.89 7.51 -5.36
C GLU A 76 5.01 7.63 -6.60
N CYS A 77 4.12 6.66 -6.82
CA CYS A 77 3.15 6.71 -7.92
C CYS A 77 2.14 7.85 -7.76
N CYS A 78 1.67 8.14 -6.53
CA CYS A 78 0.79 9.28 -6.27
C CYS A 78 1.48 10.63 -6.57
N GLU A 79 2.77 10.77 -6.24
CA GLU A 79 3.53 11.99 -6.56
C GLU A 79 3.69 12.18 -8.07
N ILE A 80 3.92 11.12 -8.84
CA ILE A 80 3.95 11.20 -10.30
C ILE A 80 2.56 11.59 -10.82
N ALA A 81 1.49 10.95 -10.33
CA ALA A 81 0.12 11.24 -10.73
C ALA A 81 -0.24 12.72 -10.50
N LYS A 82 0.10 13.26 -9.33
CA LYS A 82 -0.09 14.69 -9.00
C LYS A 82 0.57 15.60 -10.04
N ASP A 83 1.83 15.30 -10.39
CA ASP A 83 2.57 16.13 -11.36
C ASP A 83 1.94 16.04 -12.77
N ASP A 84 1.54 14.86 -13.19
CA ASP A 84 0.90 14.63 -14.49
C ASP A 84 -0.48 15.29 -14.57
N ILE A 85 -1.29 15.21 -13.51
CA ILE A 85 -2.61 15.86 -13.42
C ILE A 85 -2.48 17.38 -13.44
N ASN A 86 -1.54 17.95 -12.67
CA ASN A 86 -1.33 19.38 -12.66
C ASN A 86 -0.91 19.92 -14.03
N LYS A 87 -0.06 19.18 -14.74
CA LYS A 87 0.31 19.47 -16.13
C LYS A 87 -0.89 19.33 -17.08
N TYR A 88 -1.72 18.32 -16.91
CA TYR A 88 -2.93 18.09 -17.69
C TYR A 88 -3.93 19.24 -17.54
N PHE A 89 -4.20 19.68 -16.29
CA PHE A 89 -5.09 20.81 -16.03
C PHE A 89 -4.55 22.10 -16.64
N GLU A 90 -3.26 22.36 -16.52
CA GLU A 90 -2.60 23.52 -17.13
C GLU A 90 -2.74 23.51 -18.67
N GLN A 91 -2.43 22.38 -19.31
CA GLN A 91 -2.52 22.24 -20.78
C GLN A 91 -3.94 22.41 -21.33
N ARG A 92 -4.95 22.10 -20.53
CA ARG A 92 -6.36 22.26 -20.89
C ARG A 92 -6.98 23.58 -20.45
N GLY A 93 -6.21 24.43 -19.76
CA GLY A 93 -6.70 25.69 -19.25
C GLY A 93 -7.73 25.54 -18.14
N LEU A 94 -7.71 24.42 -17.41
CA LEU A 94 -8.59 24.16 -16.28
C LEU A 94 -7.98 24.79 -15.01
N ASN A 95 -8.81 25.50 -14.25
CA ASN A 95 -8.35 26.27 -13.08
C ASN A 95 -8.31 25.40 -11.81
N TYR A 96 -7.68 24.20 -11.89
CA TYR A 96 -7.49 23.26 -10.79
C TYR A 96 -6.03 22.94 -10.57
N SER A 97 -5.69 22.55 -9.33
CA SER A 97 -4.37 21.97 -9.00
C SER A 97 -4.55 20.91 -7.90
N VAL A 98 -3.81 19.81 -7.98
CA VAL A 98 -3.80 18.73 -6.98
C VAL A 98 -2.67 18.96 -6.00
N LYS A 99 -2.98 18.77 -4.71
CA LYS A 99 -2.03 18.76 -3.60
C LYS A 99 -2.22 17.50 -2.75
N LEU A 100 -1.13 16.81 -2.48
CA LEU A 100 -1.13 15.60 -1.66
C LEU A 100 -0.75 15.88 -0.21
N PHE A 101 -1.37 15.11 0.70
CA PHE A 101 -1.05 15.06 2.12
C PHE A 101 -0.78 13.62 2.50
N VAL A 102 0.50 13.25 2.53
CA VAL A 102 0.94 11.87 2.81
C VAL A 102 1.02 11.66 4.32
N GLU A 103 0.43 10.59 4.81
CA GLU A 103 0.41 10.21 6.22
C GLU A 103 0.75 8.72 6.36
N ASP A 104 1.67 8.42 7.27
CA ASP A 104 2.08 7.06 7.59
C ASP A 104 1.09 6.40 8.56
N THR A 105 0.43 5.32 8.15
CA THR A 105 -0.51 4.56 8.98
C THR A 105 0.13 3.36 9.68
N ARG A 106 1.30 2.93 9.22
CA ARG A 106 2.01 1.74 9.72
C ARG A 106 1.22 0.44 9.62
N ALA A 107 0.28 0.37 8.67
CA ALA A 107 -0.73 -0.69 8.54
C ALA A 107 -1.51 -0.95 9.84
N ASP A 108 -1.57 0.04 10.74
CA ASP A 108 -2.27 -0.03 12.02
C ASP A 108 -3.67 0.61 11.92
N PRO A 109 -4.75 -0.15 12.19
CA PRO A 109 -6.13 0.34 12.03
C PRO A 109 -6.44 1.59 12.86
N LYS A 110 -5.90 1.70 14.08
CA LYS A 110 -6.12 2.86 14.94
C LYS A 110 -5.37 4.07 14.41
N SER A 111 -4.13 3.89 14.00
CA SER A 111 -3.33 4.95 13.37
C SER A 111 -4.02 5.48 12.12
N ALA A 112 -4.56 4.59 11.26
CA ALA A 112 -5.31 4.98 10.07
C ALA A 112 -6.51 5.87 10.42
N LEU A 113 -7.29 5.53 11.44
CA LEU A 113 -8.40 6.36 11.89
C LEU A 113 -7.94 7.73 12.40
N ASP A 114 -6.89 7.77 13.23
CA ASP A 114 -6.34 9.03 13.75
C ASP A 114 -5.87 9.94 12.59
N LYS A 115 -5.26 9.36 11.54
CA LYS A 115 -4.81 10.09 10.35
C LYS A 115 -5.98 10.59 9.50
N VAL A 116 -7.02 9.77 9.29
CA VAL A 116 -8.27 10.20 8.62
C VAL A 116 -8.90 11.37 9.36
N MET A 117 -9.02 11.28 10.68
CA MET A 117 -9.59 12.36 11.51
C MET A 117 -8.76 13.65 11.42
N ALA A 118 -7.44 13.54 11.43
CA ALA A 118 -6.53 14.68 11.30
C ALA A 118 -6.65 15.34 9.92
N LEU A 119 -6.69 14.57 8.83
CA LEU A 119 -6.90 15.05 7.47
C LEU A 119 -8.27 15.73 7.34
N HIS A 120 -9.32 15.10 7.87
CA HIS A 120 -10.68 15.65 7.90
C HIS A 120 -10.74 17.00 8.62
N GLY A 121 -10.07 17.12 9.79
CA GLY A 121 -9.97 18.37 10.54
C GLY A 121 -9.25 19.50 9.77
N ARG A 122 -8.41 19.16 8.79
CA ARG A 122 -7.72 20.10 7.87
C ARG A 122 -8.54 20.44 6.63
N GLY A 123 -9.75 19.87 6.49
CA GLY A 123 -10.62 20.09 5.33
C GLY A 123 -10.47 19.07 4.20
N VAL A 124 -9.56 18.12 4.30
CA VAL A 124 -9.36 17.06 3.28
C VAL A 124 -10.57 16.11 3.29
N ARG A 125 -11.14 15.86 2.12
CA ARG A 125 -12.34 15.02 1.92
C ARG A 125 -12.14 13.88 0.93
N LEU A 126 -11.00 13.86 0.25
CA LEU A 126 -10.63 12.86 -0.75
C LEU A 126 -9.37 12.14 -0.26
N ILE A 127 -9.36 10.81 -0.28
CA ILE A 127 -8.27 10.02 0.25
C ILE A 127 -7.97 8.85 -0.70
N VAL A 128 -6.70 8.67 -1.03
CA VAL A 128 -6.15 7.43 -1.59
C VAL A 128 -5.60 6.60 -0.42
N GLY A 129 -6.06 5.34 -0.31
CA GLY A 129 -5.80 4.50 0.87
C GLY A 129 -7.01 4.48 1.82
N PRO A 130 -6.85 3.90 3.05
CA PRO A 130 -5.67 3.19 3.52
C PRO A 130 -5.42 1.89 2.77
N MET A 131 -4.26 1.27 3.04
CA MET A 131 -3.80 0.09 2.29
C MET A 131 -4.46 -1.20 2.76
N GLY A 132 -4.42 -1.46 4.06
CA GLY A 132 -4.86 -2.71 4.65
C GLY A 132 -6.38 -2.81 4.81
N SER A 133 -6.94 -4.01 4.61
CA SER A 133 -8.38 -4.22 4.79
C SER A 133 -8.83 -4.02 6.25
N GLY A 134 -7.97 -4.33 7.22
CA GLY A 134 -8.21 -4.02 8.64
C GLY A 134 -8.33 -2.51 8.89
N GLU A 135 -7.51 -1.71 8.23
CA GLU A 135 -7.56 -0.25 8.28
C GLU A 135 -8.84 0.28 7.64
N VAL A 136 -9.19 -0.19 6.41
CA VAL A 136 -10.44 0.19 5.72
C VAL A 136 -11.65 -0.12 6.58
N LYS A 137 -11.72 -1.33 7.17
CA LYS A 137 -12.76 -1.74 8.11
C LYS A 137 -12.89 -0.76 9.28
N HIS A 138 -11.77 -0.37 9.86
CA HIS A 138 -11.75 0.45 11.06
C HIS A 138 -12.18 1.91 10.79
N VAL A 139 -11.83 2.46 9.63
CA VAL A 139 -12.19 3.84 9.26
C VAL A 139 -13.60 3.94 8.65
N LEU A 140 -14.20 2.84 8.19
CA LEU A 140 -15.43 2.79 7.41
C LEU A 140 -16.57 3.61 8.01
N ASN A 141 -16.87 3.39 9.28
CA ASN A 141 -17.97 4.11 9.96
C ASN A 141 -17.72 5.62 10.02
N TYR A 142 -16.49 6.03 10.30
CA TYR A 142 -16.12 7.43 10.37
C TYR A 142 -16.24 8.12 9.00
N VAL A 143 -15.68 7.51 7.95
CA VAL A 143 -15.68 8.09 6.61
C VAL A 143 -17.10 8.15 6.02
N THR A 144 -17.92 7.12 6.27
CA THR A 144 -19.32 7.08 5.84
C THR A 144 -20.14 8.15 6.53
N SER A 145 -20.00 8.30 7.85
CA SER A 145 -20.73 9.32 8.65
C SER A 145 -20.32 10.75 8.29
N ASN A 146 -19.07 10.96 7.89
CA ASN A 146 -18.54 12.28 7.56
C ASN A 146 -18.44 12.54 6.06
N LYS A 147 -18.95 11.61 5.23
CA LYS A 147 -18.97 11.71 3.77
C LYS A 147 -17.58 11.99 3.17
N ILE A 148 -16.58 11.23 3.62
CA ILE A 148 -15.22 11.30 3.12
C ILE A 148 -15.05 10.22 2.03
N ILE A 149 -14.63 10.61 0.85
CA ILE A 149 -14.37 9.69 -0.27
C ILE A 149 -13.03 9.01 -0.08
N ILE A 150 -13.03 7.70 -0.14
CA ILE A 150 -11.82 6.87 -0.10
C ILE A 150 -11.73 6.02 -1.36
N ILE A 151 -10.55 5.96 -1.98
CA ILE A 151 -10.19 4.94 -2.97
C ILE A 151 -8.99 4.16 -2.42
N SER A 152 -9.20 2.93 -1.96
CA SER A 152 -8.11 2.06 -1.55
C SER A 152 -7.49 1.36 -2.77
N PRO A 153 -6.16 1.44 -2.96
CA PRO A 153 -5.49 0.79 -4.07
C PRO A 153 -5.17 -0.69 -3.83
N SER A 154 -5.31 -1.18 -2.59
CA SER A 154 -4.75 -2.47 -2.16
C SER A 154 -5.60 -3.28 -1.17
N SER A 155 -6.72 -2.76 -0.67
CA SER A 155 -7.61 -3.51 0.23
C SER A 155 -8.45 -4.52 -0.54
N THR A 156 -8.21 -5.81 -0.31
CA THR A 156 -8.72 -6.95 -1.11
C THR A 156 -9.76 -7.80 -0.41
N ALA A 157 -9.93 -7.70 0.93
CA ALA A 157 -10.88 -8.51 1.68
C ALA A 157 -12.32 -8.36 1.17
N MET A 158 -13.10 -9.42 1.21
CA MET A 158 -14.52 -9.38 0.83
C MET A 158 -15.30 -8.35 1.65
N PRO A 159 -16.37 -7.73 1.09
CA PRO A 159 -17.17 -6.73 1.80
C PRO A 159 -17.66 -7.19 3.19
N GLU A 160 -18.03 -8.46 3.34
CA GLU A 160 -18.49 -9.05 4.60
C GLU A 160 -17.39 -9.01 5.69
N MET A 161 -16.13 -9.19 5.30
CA MET A 161 -14.99 -9.11 6.21
C MET A 161 -14.76 -7.69 6.72
N LEU A 162 -15.16 -6.69 5.94
CA LEU A 162 -15.19 -5.28 6.35
C LEU A 162 -16.40 -4.95 7.23
N GLY A 163 -17.34 -5.88 7.38
CA GLY A 163 -18.61 -5.69 8.09
C GLY A 163 -19.67 -5.04 7.22
N VAL A 164 -19.55 -5.13 5.89
CA VAL A 164 -20.47 -4.56 4.89
C VAL A 164 -21.35 -5.67 4.32
N THR A 165 -22.65 -5.49 4.38
CA THR A 165 -23.64 -6.42 3.86
C THR A 165 -24.45 -5.86 2.69
N LYS A 166 -24.42 -4.53 2.53
CA LYS A 166 -25.12 -3.80 1.48
C LYS A 166 -24.25 -2.72 0.88
N PRO A 167 -24.37 -2.43 -0.41
CA PRO A 167 -23.57 -1.40 -1.09
C PRO A 167 -23.63 -0.01 -0.43
N GLU A 168 -24.79 0.37 0.11
CA GLU A 168 -24.99 1.68 0.72
C GLU A 168 -24.13 1.90 1.96
N GLU A 169 -23.73 0.83 2.65
CA GLU A 169 -22.91 0.89 3.87
C GLU A 169 -21.46 1.33 3.58
N LYS A 170 -21.01 1.20 2.30
CA LYS A 170 -19.68 1.68 1.88
C LYS A 170 -19.74 2.59 0.64
N LYS A 171 -20.81 3.33 0.41
CA LYS A 171 -20.99 4.15 -0.80
C LYS A 171 -19.93 5.22 -1.04
N TYR A 172 -19.14 5.59 -0.03
CA TYR A 172 -18.02 6.54 -0.12
C TYR A 172 -16.65 5.86 -0.17
N VAL A 173 -16.62 4.51 -0.17
CA VAL A 173 -15.39 3.74 -0.18
C VAL A 173 -15.32 2.90 -1.45
N PHE A 174 -14.29 3.14 -2.24
CA PHE A 174 -14.00 2.47 -3.51
C PHE A 174 -12.71 1.67 -3.38
N ARG A 175 -12.55 0.61 -4.17
CA ARG A 175 -11.32 -0.18 -4.21
C ARG A 175 -10.90 -0.49 -5.65
N PHE A 176 -9.67 -0.12 -5.99
CA PHE A 176 -9.14 -0.27 -7.35
C PHE A 176 -8.30 -1.54 -7.53
N VAL A 177 -8.51 -2.52 -6.68
CA VAL A 177 -7.88 -3.84 -6.69
C VAL A 177 -8.96 -4.91 -6.70
N ALA A 178 -8.70 -6.05 -7.35
CA ALA A 178 -9.60 -7.20 -7.33
C ALA A 178 -9.62 -7.88 -5.95
N LEU A 179 -10.77 -8.48 -5.62
CA LEU A 179 -11.00 -9.09 -4.32
C LEU A 179 -10.26 -10.41 -4.14
N ASP A 180 -10.05 -10.81 -2.89
CA ASP A 180 -9.40 -12.06 -2.47
C ASP A 180 -10.09 -13.32 -3.03
N THR A 181 -11.38 -13.26 -3.37
CA THR A 181 -12.10 -14.34 -4.03
C THR A 181 -11.51 -14.75 -5.39
N PHE A 182 -10.80 -13.85 -6.06
CA PHE A 182 -10.03 -14.17 -7.27
C PHE A 182 -8.67 -14.74 -6.93
N GLN A 183 -8.02 -14.17 -5.92
CA GLN A 183 -6.69 -14.59 -5.48
C GLN A 183 -6.68 -16.02 -4.95
N THR A 184 -7.65 -16.39 -4.13
CA THR A 184 -7.76 -17.76 -3.58
C THR A 184 -7.97 -18.82 -4.65
N LYS A 185 -8.70 -18.51 -5.73
CA LYS A 185 -8.81 -19.37 -6.90
C LYS A 185 -7.47 -19.53 -7.63
N ALA A 186 -6.72 -18.43 -7.76
CA ALA A 186 -5.38 -18.46 -8.37
C ALA A 186 -4.41 -19.33 -7.55
N ILE A 187 -4.39 -19.16 -6.22
CA ILE A 187 -3.53 -19.94 -5.31
C ILE A 187 -3.94 -21.44 -5.31
N ALA A 188 -5.23 -21.75 -5.27
CA ALA A 188 -5.68 -23.13 -5.29
C ALA A 188 -5.32 -23.84 -6.61
N LYS A 189 -5.47 -23.14 -7.74
CA LYS A 189 -5.04 -23.64 -9.06
C LYS A 189 -3.52 -23.82 -9.11
N GLU A 190 -2.74 -22.87 -8.61
CA GLU A 190 -1.29 -22.95 -8.52
C GLU A 190 -0.84 -24.18 -7.72
N LEU A 191 -1.40 -24.39 -6.54
CA LEU A 191 -1.11 -25.57 -5.70
C LEU A 191 -1.47 -26.87 -6.43
N SER A 192 -2.61 -26.91 -7.13
CA SER A 192 -3.01 -28.07 -7.94
C SER A 192 -2.00 -28.33 -9.07
N ASP A 193 -1.57 -27.31 -9.80
CA ASP A 193 -0.60 -27.45 -10.89
C ASP A 193 0.79 -27.86 -10.39
N LEU A 194 1.16 -27.44 -9.18
CA LEU A 194 2.35 -27.90 -8.48
C LEU A 194 2.21 -29.37 -7.99
N GLY A 195 1.03 -29.99 -8.10
CA GLY A 195 0.77 -31.36 -7.64
C GLY A 195 0.76 -31.47 -6.12
N ILE A 196 0.37 -30.41 -5.41
CA ILE A 196 0.19 -30.42 -3.96
C ILE A 196 -1.08 -31.20 -3.60
N LYS A 197 -1.01 -31.98 -2.53
CA LYS A 197 -2.10 -32.81 -2.01
C LYS A 197 -2.54 -32.38 -0.62
N ALA A 198 -1.69 -31.66 0.11
CA ALA A 198 -2.04 -31.16 1.44
C ALA A 198 -1.32 -29.86 1.74
N VAL A 199 -1.91 -29.01 2.58
CA VAL A 199 -1.35 -27.72 2.98
C VAL A 199 -1.48 -27.50 4.48
N CYS A 200 -0.46 -26.83 5.06
CA CYS A 200 -0.54 -26.12 6.33
C CYS A 200 -0.70 -24.64 6.05
N ILE A 201 -1.69 -23.99 6.66
CA ILE A 201 -1.99 -22.57 6.47
C ILE A 201 -1.60 -21.81 7.73
N ALA A 202 -0.79 -20.74 7.60
CA ALA A 202 -0.58 -19.73 8.64
C ALA A 202 -1.12 -18.39 8.15
N TYR A 203 -1.86 -17.66 9.00
CA TYR A 203 -2.49 -16.42 8.59
C TYR A 203 -2.51 -15.34 9.67
N LEU A 204 -2.42 -14.09 9.24
CA LEU A 204 -2.52 -12.92 10.10
C LEU A 204 -3.96 -12.75 10.62
N GLY A 205 -4.13 -12.62 11.94
CA GLY A 205 -5.42 -12.55 12.64
C GLY A 205 -6.17 -11.24 12.45
N ASN A 206 -6.34 -10.80 11.20
CA ASN A 206 -7.13 -9.62 10.86
C ASN A 206 -8.19 -9.91 9.79
N ALA A 207 -8.95 -8.90 9.39
CA ALA A 207 -10.04 -9.07 8.41
C ALA A 207 -9.56 -9.64 7.07
N TRP A 208 -8.35 -9.29 6.63
CA TRP A 208 -7.78 -9.74 5.37
C TRP A 208 -7.26 -11.18 5.47
N GLY A 209 -6.35 -11.46 6.41
CA GLY A 209 -5.78 -12.81 6.55
C GLY A 209 -6.83 -13.86 6.84
N LYS A 210 -7.80 -13.54 7.72
CA LYS A 210 -8.95 -14.42 7.99
C LYS A 210 -9.84 -14.60 6.75
N GLY A 211 -10.09 -13.53 5.99
CA GLY A 211 -10.87 -13.59 4.76
C GLY A 211 -10.25 -14.52 3.71
N LEU A 212 -8.92 -14.42 3.53
CA LEU A 212 -8.19 -15.33 2.64
C LEU A 212 -8.26 -16.78 3.11
N GLN A 213 -8.07 -17.03 4.42
CA GLN A 213 -8.14 -18.36 5.00
C GLN A 213 -9.55 -18.96 4.83
N ASP A 214 -10.59 -18.21 5.13
CA ASP A 214 -11.99 -18.69 4.97
C ASP A 214 -12.32 -18.94 3.49
N SER A 215 -11.79 -18.14 2.56
CA SER A 215 -12.08 -18.22 1.12
C SER A 215 -11.32 -19.33 0.40
N ILE A 216 -10.11 -19.67 0.86
CA ILE A 216 -9.29 -20.64 0.14
C ILE A 216 -9.73 -22.08 0.38
N ILE A 217 -10.26 -22.40 1.55
CA ILE A 217 -10.65 -23.79 1.91
C ILE A 217 -11.58 -24.40 0.87
N PRO A 218 -12.73 -23.78 0.50
CA PRO A 218 -13.61 -24.36 -0.50
C PRO A 218 -12.98 -24.42 -1.91
N GLU A 219 -11.98 -23.58 -2.20
CA GLU A 219 -11.26 -23.67 -3.47
C GLU A 219 -10.28 -24.86 -3.47
N LEU A 220 -9.59 -25.13 -2.35
CA LEU A 220 -8.70 -26.29 -2.21
C LEU A 220 -9.47 -27.62 -2.26
N GLU A 221 -10.66 -27.68 -1.65
CA GLU A 221 -11.55 -28.84 -1.69
C GLU A 221 -11.91 -29.25 -3.13
N LYS A 222 -12.10 -28.30 -4.06
CA LYS A 222 -12.38 -28.57 -5.48
C LYS A 222 -11.26 -29.37 -6.16
N TYR A 223 -10.02 -29.20 -5.68
CA TYR A 223 -8.84 -29.90 -6.20
C TYR A 223 -8.48 -31.14 -5.35
N GLY A 224 -9.25 -31.44 -4.29
CA GLY A 224 -8.97 -32.56 -3.38
C GLY A 224 -7.71 -32.37 -2.55
N ILE A 225 -7.36 -31.11 -2.24
CA ILE A 225 -6.20 -30.76 -1.41
C ILE A 225 -6.64 -30.75 0.06
N GLU A 226 -6.02 -31.60 0.89
CA GLU A 226 -6.27 -31.68 2.34
C GLU A 226 -5.71 -30.42 3.03
N VAL A 227 -6.47 -29.84 3.96
CA VAL A 227 -6.04 -28.68 4.75
C VAL A 227 -5.87 -29.13 6.20
N ALA A 228 -4.66 -28.96 6.74
CA ALA A 228 -4.41 -29.12 8.18
C ALA A 228 -5.09 -27.98 8.96
N GLU A 229 -5.16 -28.08 10.30
CA GLU A 229 -5.77 -27.03 11.11
C GLU A 229 -5.07 -25.69 10.85
N PRO A 230 -5.79 -24.65 10.37
CA PRO A 230 -5.18 -23.34 10.10
C PRO A 230 -4.67 -22.64 11.36
N ILE A 231 -3.53 -21.98 11.27
CA ILE A 231 -2.82 -21.37 12.38
C ILE A 231 -2.92 -19.87 12.30
N GLU A 232 -3.70 -19.26 13.19
CA GLU A 232 -3.81 -17.82 13.34
C GLU A 232 -2.67 -17.26 14.21
N TYR A 233 -2.03 -16.17 13.78
CA TYR A 233 -1.14 -15.37 14.62
C TYR A 233 -1.64 -13.92 14.70
N PRO A 234 -1.33 -13.17 15.80
CA PRO A 234 -1.95 -11.88 16.08
C PRO A 234 -1.56 -10.78 15.10
N ASP A 235 -2.44 -9.78 14.99
CA ASP A 235 -2.18 -8.48 14.40
C ASP A 235 -2.11 -7.43 15.55
N PRO A 236 -0.97 -6.72 15.78
CA PRO A 236 0.25 -6.75 14.97
C PRO A 236 1.04 -8.07 15.09
N PRO A 237 1.82 -8.42 14.03
CA PRO A 237 2.59 -9.66 14.01
C PRO A 237 3.62 -9.72 15.15
N PRO A 238 3.86 -10.92 15.74
CA PRO A 238 4.84 -11.06 16.80
C PRO A 238 6.27 -10.97 16.26
N ALA A 239 7.21 -10.50 17.08
CA ALA A 239 8.63 -10.54 16.75
C ALA A 239 9.22 -11.96 16.83
N ASP A 240 8.63 -12.85 17.65
CA ASP A 240 9.01 -14.25 17.82
C ASP A 240 7.93 -15.18 17.28
N PHE A 241 8.23 -15.87 16.18
CA PHE A 241 7.36 -16.84 15.54
C PHE A 241 7.59 -18.29 16.01
N SER A 242 8.53 -18.53 16.94
CA SER A 242 8.86 -19.89 17.39
C SER A 242 7.65 -20.74 17.80
N PRO A 243 6.62 -20.23 18.50
CA PRO A 243 5.44 -21.03 18.85
C PRO A 243 4.63 -21.46 17.61
N TYR A 244 4.49 -20.59 16.62
CA TYR A 244 3.75 -20.86 15.37
C TYR A 244 4.52 -21.80 14.47
N ILE A 245 5.84 -21.62 14.38
CA ILE A 245 6.75 -22.56 13.68
C ILE A 245 6.62 -23.96 14.27
N ALA A 246 6.69 -24.11 15.60
CA ALA A 246 6.55 -25.40 16.25
C ALA A 246 5.20 -26.08 15.95
N THR A 247 4.11 -25.32 15.88
CA THR A 247 2.79 -25.83 15.50
C THR A 247 2.77 -26.27 14.04
N LEU A 248 3.31 -25.44 13.11
CA LEU A 248 3.41 -25.81 11.69
C LEU A 248 4.25 -27.07 11.47
N GLU A 249 5.36 -27.22 12.20
CA GLU A 249 6.19 -28.43 12.14
C GLU A 249 5.45 -29.67 12.64
N GLY A 250 4.59 -29.49 13.66
CA GLY A 250 3.70 -30.57 14.15
C GLY A 250 2.71 -31.02 13.09
N GLU A 251 1.99 -30.08 12.47
CA GLU A 251 1.04 -30.36 11.39
C GLU A 251 1.73 -31.00 10.16
N LEU A 252 2.88 -30.48 9.75
CA LEU A 252 3.67 -31.07 8.66
C LEU A 252 4.07 -32.52 8.99
N SER A 253 4.44 -32.79 10.24
CA SER A 253 4.83 -34.14 10.67
C SER A 253 3.65 -35.13 10.59
N GLU A 254 2.42 -34.67 10.86
CA GLU A 254 1.21 -35.48 10.67
C GLU A 254 0.92 -35.70 9.17
N LEU A 255 1.03 -34.67 8.34
CA LEU A 255 0.81 -34.79 6.89
C LEU A 255 1.86 -35.71 6.23
N PHE A 256 3.11 -35.71 6.68
CA PHE A 256 4.17 -36.58 6.14
C PHE A 256 3.96 -38.06 6.44
N LYS A 257 3.00 -38.45 7.30
CA LYS A 257 2.57 -39.82 7.45
C LYS A 257 1.75 -40.33 6.25
N LYS A 258 1.17 -39.37 5.47
CA LYS A 258 0.28 -39.67 4.33
C LYS A 258 0.87 -39.26 2.99
N TYR A 259 1.66 -38.20 2.96
CA TYR A 259 2.15 -37.52 1.77
C TYR A 259 3.68 -37.34 1.80
N SER A 260 4.31 -37.33 0.63
CA SER A 260 5.71 -36.96 0.54
C SER A 260 5.87 -35.44 0.71
N PRO A 261 7.03 -34.94 1.15
CA PRO A 261 7.26 -33.49 1.25
C PRO A 261 6.99 -32.72 -0.04
N GLU A 262 7.20 -33.35 -1.21
CA GLU A 262 6.91 -32.77 -2.53
C GLU A 262 5.42 -32.59 -2.81
N GLU A 263 4.53 -33.23 -2.04
CA GLU A 263 3.07 -33.15 -2.17
C GLU A 263 2.44 -32.24 -1.11
N VAL A 264 3.26 -31.60 -0.26
CA VAL A 264 2.80 -30.73 0.83
C VAL A 264 3.33 -29.31 0.62
N ALA A 265 2.55 -28.31 1.01
CA ALA A 265 2.95 -26.91 0.99
C ALA A 265 2.67 -26.21 2.32
N VAL A 266 3.44 -25.18 2.63
CA VAL A 266 3.09 -24.15 3.61
C VAL A 266 2.47 -22.98 2.85
N VAL A 267 1.25 -22.59 3.20
CA VAL A 267 0.55 -21.44 2.65
C VAL A 267 0.56 -20.32 3.71
N THR A 268 0.97 -19.12 3.33
CA THR A 268 1.00 -17.99 4.26
C THR A 268 0.14 -16.84 3.76
N PHE A 269 -0.87 -16.47 4.54
CA PHE A 269 -1.63 -15.23 4.35
C PHE A 269 -1.08 -14.18 5.30
N SER A 270 0.03 -13.60 4.88
CA SER A 270 0.92 -12.76 5.68
C SER A 270 1.32 -11.53 4.88
N TYR A 271 1.66 -10.47 5.58
CA TYR A 271 2.44 -9.38 4.98
C TYR A 271 3.92 -9.77 4.93
N GLU A 272 4.82 -8.80 4.92
CA GLU A 272 6.26 -9.05 4.83
C GLU A 272 6.84 -9.80 6.05
N GLU A 273 6.08 -9.95 7.16
CA GLU A 273 6.49 -10.76 8.32
C GLU A 273 6.60 -12.27 8.02
N ALA A 274 6.03 -12.75 6.91
CA ALA A 274 6.29 -14.12 6.45
C ALA A 274 7.79 -14.40 6.32
N PHE A 275 8.56 -13.39 5.90
CA PHE A 275 10.02 -13.52 5.78
C PHE A 275 10.71 -13.52 7.15
N THR A 276 10.14 -12.80 8.14
CA THR A 276 10.58 -12.89 9.54
C THR A 276 10.33 -14.29 10.09
N MET A 277 9.15 -14.87 9.84
CA MET A 277 8.85 -16.26 10.19
C MET A 277 9.85 -17.23 9.53
N LEU A 278 10.05 -17.13 8.23
CA LEU A 278 11.00 -17.98 7.49
C LEU A 278 12.43 -17.84 8.04
N SER A 279 12.84 -16.64 8.49
CA SER A 279 14.15 -16.41 9.08
C SER A 279 14.39 -17.25 10.32
N GLN A 280 13.36 -17.48 11.11
CA GLN A 280 13.40 -18.17 12.39
C GLN A 280 13.26 -19.68 12.25
N VAL A 281 12.93 -20.20 11.06
CA VAL A 281 12.88 -21.63 10.80
C VAL A 281 14.31 -22.23 10.93
N SER A 282 14.46 -23.23 11.79
CA SER A 282 15.77 -23.86 12.06
C SER A 282 16.26 -24.71 10.88
N GLU A 283 17.58 -24.84 10.75
CA GLU A 283 18.15 -25.80 9.82
C GLU A 283 17.70 -27.24 10.17
N GLY A 284 17.27 -27.99 9.15
CA GLY A 284 16.72 -29.34 9.34
C GLY A 284 15.22 -29.38 9.69
N SER A 285 14.58 -28.23 9.82
CA SER A 285 13.11 -28.16 9.97
C SER A 285 12.40 -28.77 8.75
N PRO A 286 11.29 -29.54 8.95
CA PRO A 286 10.47 -30.03 7.86
C PRO A 286 9.90 -28.89 6.99
N MET A 287 9.74 -27.69 7.52
CA MET A 287 9.31 -26.51 6.78
C MET A 287 10.24 -26.12 5.63
N LEU A 288 11.54 -26.49 5.70
CA LEU A 288 12.52 -26.23 4.62
C LEU A 288 12.46 -27.28 3.51
N SER A 289 11.70 -28.35 3.66
CA SER A 289 11.56 -29.41 2.65
C SER A 289 10.32 -29.28 1.76
N VAL A 290 9.45 -28.32 2.05
CA VAL A 290 8.17 -28.07 1.34
C VAL A 290 8.21 -26.74 0.60
N VAL A 291 7.36 -26.58 -0.43
CA VAL A 291 7.17 -25.32 -1.10
C VAL A 291 6.37 -24.35 -0.20
N TRP A 292 6.74 -23.06 -0.25
CA TRP A 292 5.99 -22.01 0.42
C TRP A 292 5.21 -21.20 -0.61
N VAL A 293 3.92 -21.02 -0.36
CA VAL A 293 3.04 -20.21 -1.22
C VAL A 293 2.44 -19.08 -0.41
N GLY A 294 2.81 -17.88 -0.78
CA GLY A 294 2.28 -16.64 -0.22
C GLY A 294 1.21 -16.01 -1.09
N CYS A 295 0.85 -14.80 -0.74
CA CYS A 295 -0.18 -14.02 -1.37
C CYS A 295 0.34 -12.61 -1.76
N ASP A 296 -0.55 -11.69 -2.06
CA ASP A 296 -0.23 -10.31 -2.44
C ASP A 296 0.54 -9.54 -1.37
N GLY A 297 0.38 -9.90 -0.09
CA GLY A 297 1.14 -9.30 1.02
C GLY A 297 2.64 -9.64 1.02
N THR A 298 3.07 -10.63 0.23
CA THR A 298 4.48 -11.05 0.14
C THR A 298 5.08 -10.90 -1.25
N ALA A 299 4.24 -10.83 -2.29
CA ALA A 299 4.68 -10.81 -3.68
C ALA A 299 5.53 -9.57 -4.02
N ARG A 300 6.74 -9.79 -4.52
CA ARG A 300 7.70 -8.74 -4.89
C ARG A 300 8.20 -7.89 -3.70
N SER A 301 8.06 -8.37 -2.46
CA SER A 301 8.64 -7.72 -1.29
C SER A 301 10.17 -7.62 -1.40
N GLU A 302 10.72 -6.48 -1.03
CA GLU A 302 12.17 -6.26 -1.01
C GLU A 302 12.86 -7.01 0.14
N LYS A 303 12.12 -7.36 1.19
CA LYS A 303 12.65 -8.13 2.34
C LYS A 303 13.14 -9.53 1.97
N ILE A 304 12.81 -10.01 0.77
CA ILE A 304 13.33 -11.29 0.27
C ILE A 304 14.85 -11.32 0.22
N SER A 305 15.51 -10.18 0.03
CA SER A 305 16.97 -10.08 0.00
C SER A 305 17.62 -10.48 1.33
N GLU A 306 16.93 -10.26 2.45
CA GLU A 306 17.38 -10.61 3.81
C GLU A 306 17.31 -12.13 4.07
N MET A 307 16.48 -12.86 3.30
CA MET A 307 16.16 -14.27 3.50
C MET A 307 16.50 -15.16 2.30
N CYS A 308 17.35 -14.68 1.43
CA CYS A 308 17.64 -15.25 0.13
C CYS A 308 17.87 -16.77 0.14
N GLU A 309 18.74 -17.29 1.01
CA GLU A 309 19.13 -18.71 1.02
C GLU A 309 17.93 -19.59 1.36
N LYS A 310 17.18 -19.28 2.42
CA LYS A 310 16.01 -20.05 2.81
C LYS A 310 14.89 -19.93 1.79
N ALA A 311 14.64 -18.73 1.27
CA ALA A 311 13.62 -18.51 0.26
C ALA A 311 13.89 -19.27 -1.04
N ASN A 312 15.15 -19.36 -1.47
CA ASN A 312 15.57 -20.21 -2.60
C ASN A 312 15.38 -21.71 -2.27
N THR A 313 15.69 -22.11 -1.03
CA THR A 313 15.57 -23.51 -0.57
C THR A 313 14.13 -23.98 -0.65
N VAL A 314 13.19 -23.22 -0.07
CA VAL A 314 11.78 -23.58 -0.03
C VAL A 314 11.03 -23.25 -1.33
N ARG A 315 11.66 -22.56 -2.27
CA ARG A 315 11.04 -22.08 -3.51
C ARG A 315 9.75 -21.31 -3.21
N VAL A 316 9.90 -20.09 -2.67
CA VAL A 316 8.74 -19.24 -2.36
C VAL A 316 8.04 -18.82 -3.64
N TYR A 317 6.74 -19.06 -3.69
CA TYR A 317 5.81 -18.49 -4.68
C TYR A 317 4.91 -17.47 -3.99
N SER A 318 4.41 -16.48 -4.74
CA SER A 318 3.40 -15.54 -4.24
C SER A 318 2.58 -14.99 -5.40
N THR A 319 1.30 -14.78 -5.15
CA THR A 319 0.38 -14.21 -6.14
C THR A 319 0.18 -12.72 -5.91
N MET A 320 -0.03 -11.96 -6.99
CA MET A 320 -0.42 -10.56 -6.92
C MET A 320 -1.37 -10.22 -8.06
N PHE A 321 -2.40 -9.44 -7.75
CA PHE A 321 -3.24 -8.86 -8.79
C PHE A 321 -2.39 -8.22 -9.87
N GLU A 322 -2.69 -8.48 -11.13
CA GLU A 322 -1.95 -7.91 -12.26
C GLU A 322 -2.88 -7.45 -13.38
N SER A 323 -2.78 -6.17 -13.65
CA SER A 323 -3.41 -5.56 -14.80
C SER A 323 -2.57 -4.38 -15.30
N LYS A 324 -2.49 -4.18 -16.59
CA LYS A 324 -1.71 -3.09 -17.21
C LYS A 324 -2.55 -2.34 -18.22
N GLY A 325 -2.52 -1.03 -18.11
CA GLY A 325 -3.11 -0.12 -19.10
C GLY A 325 -2.09 0.38 -20.12
N ALA A 326 -2.58 1.08 -21.12
CA ALA A 326 -1.73 1.68 -22.16
C ALA A 326 -0.77 2.75 -21.62
N GLY A 327 -1.12 3.40 -20.48
CA GLY A 327 -0.27 4.39 -19.81
C GLY A 327 0.91 3.80 -19.03
N TYR A 328 0.96 2.46 -18.85
CA TYR A 328 1.98 1.81 -18.03
C TYR A 328 3.42 2.16 -18.41
N ASP A 329 3.76 2.12 -19.71
CA ASP A 329 5.16 2.33 -20.14
C ASP A 329 5.64 3.75 -19.83
N ALA A 330 4.76 4.75 -19.92
CA ALA A 330 5.05 6.13 -19.57
C ALA A 330 5.30 6.28 -18.05
N LEU A 331 4.41 5.71 -17.22
CA LEU A 331 4.60 5.68 -15.76
C LEU A 331 5.90 4.95 -15.39
N ASN A 332 6.12 3.75 -15.93
CA ASN A 332 7.30 2.94 -15.63
C ASN A 332 8.61 3.67 -15.96
N LYS A 333 8.64 4.38 -17.09
CA LYS A 333 9.79 5.21 -17.46
C LYS A 333 10.03 6.31 -16.43
N THR A 334 9.01 7.10 -16.11
CA THR A 334 9.10 8.20 -15.13
C THR A 334 9.46 7.69 -13.74
N PHE A 335 8.88 6.57 -13.34
CA PHE A 335 9.15 5.92 -12.06
C PHE A 335 10.63 5.48 -11.97
N ASN A 336 11.12 4.79 -13.01
CA ASN A 336 12.51 4.34 -13.05
C ASN A 336 13.51 5.50 -13.05
N GLU A 337 13.20 6.60 -13.76
CA GLU A 337 14.05 7.81 -13.80
C GLU A 337 14.10 8.53 -12.44
N ARG A 338 13.01 8.52 -11.65
CA ARG A 338 12.93 9.23 -10.36
C ARG A 338 13.39 8.41 -9.17
N TYR A 339 13.02 7.12 -9.14
CA TYR A 339 13.13 6.28 -7.95
C TYR A 339 13.92 4.99 -8.19
N GLY A 340 14.12 4.62 -9.46
CA GLY A 340 14.69 3.31 -9.82
C GLY A 340 13.63 2.19 -9.80
N GLY A 341 13.94 1.05 -10.42
CA GLY A 341 13.05 -0.10 -10.43
C GLY A 341 11.79 0.09 -11.28
N THR A 342 10.70 -0.55 -10.87
CA THR A 342 9.41 -0.56 -11.57
C THR A 342 8.26 -0.40 -10.60
N PRO A 343 7.16 0.28 -10.99
CA PRO A 343 6.01 0.42 -10.11
C PRO A 343 5.38 -0.94 -9.80
N HIS A 344 4.91 -1.10 -8.56
CA HIS A 344 4.08 -2.20 -8.14
C HIS A 344 2.64 -2.00 -8.63
N GLN A 345 1.86 -3.10 -8.66
CA GLN A 345 0.45 -3.02 -9.06
C GLN A 345 -0.34 -2.05 -8.17
N TYR A 346 -0.10 -2.05 -6.86
CA TYR A 346 -0.79 -1.15 -5.93
C TYR A 346 -0.41 0.31 -6.14
N GLY A 347 0.84 0.59 -6.51
CA GLY A 347 1.24 1.94 -6.93
C GLY A 347 0.54 2.39 -8.21
N MET A 348 0.38 1.49 -9.18
CA MET A 348 -0.37 1.77 -10.41
C MET A 348 -1.86 2.04 -10.11
N ASN A 349 -2.48 1.23 -9.25
CA ASN A 349 -3.86 1.45 -8.82
C ASN A 349 -4.02 2.81 -8.11
N ALA A 350 -3.03 3.19 -7.29
CA ALA A 350 -3.03 4.48 -6.59
C ALA A 350 -2.85 5.67 -7.55
N TYR A 351 -2.00 5.53 -8.56
CA TYR A 351 -1.86 6.53 -9.63
C TYR A 351 -3.22 6.81 -10.30
N ASP A 352 -3.92 5.75 -10.72
CA ASP A 352 -5.24 5.88 -11.35
C ASP A 352 -6.29 6.42 -10.35
N ALA A 353 -6.19 6.07 -9.05
CA ALA A 353 -7.07 6.60 -8.01
C ALA A 353 -6.94 8.13 -7.85
N VAL A 354 -5.71 8.67 -7.88
CA VAL A 354 -5.50 10.14 -7.83
C VAL A 354 -6.12 10.81 -9.04
N TRP A 355 -5.95 10.22 -10.24
CA TRP A 355 -6.57 10.70 -11.47
C TRP A 355 -8.09 10.74 -11.39
N VAL A 356 -8.71 9.64 -10.99
CA VAL A 356 -10.17 9.54 -10.89
C VAL A 356 -10.73 10.51 -9.85
N LEU A 357 -10.06 10.66 -8.69
CA LEU A 357 -10.48 11.65 -7.68
C LEU A 357 -10.41 13.08 -8.22
N ALA A 358 -9.33 13.43 -8.92
CA ALA A 358 -9.13 14.78 -9.45
C ALA A 358 -10.13 15.11 -10.58
N LEU A 359 -10.34 14.18 -11.52
CA LEU A 359 -11.31 14.34 -12.60
C LEU A 359 -12.75 14.43 -12.07
N SER A 360 -13.12 13.54 -11.13
CA SER A 360 -14.44 13.57 -10.51
C SER A 360 -14.70 14.85 -9.75
N TYR A 361 -13.70 15.36 -9.03
CA TYR A 361 -13.81 16.64 -8.33
C TYR A 361 -14.06 17.80 -9.30
N ALA A 362 -13.29 17.84 -10.40
CA ALA A 362 -13.45 18.88 -11.41
C ALA A 362 -14.86 18.82 -12.04
N GLU A 363 -15.35 17.63 -12.44
CA GLU A 363 -16.69 17.46 -13.01
C GLU A 363 -17.81 17.89 -12.03
N VAL A 364 -17.69 17.50 -10.76
CA VAL A 364 -18.69 17.87 -9.74
C VAL A 364 -18.70 19.38 -9.50
N CYS A 365 -17.52 19.99 -9.37
CA CYS A 365 -17.41 21.42 -9.16
C CYS A 365 -17.83 22.25 -10.40
N ASP A 366 -17.56 21.76 -11.60
CA ASP A 366 -18.02 22.43 -12.83
C ASP A 366 -19.54 22.33 -12.99
N LYS A 367 -20.15 21.22 -12.54
CA LYS A 367 -21.61 21.02 -12.58
C LYS A 367 -22.36 21.79 -11.52
N LEU A 368 -21.87 21.81 -10.26
CA LEU A 368 -22.58 22.36 -9.10
C LEU A 368 -22.05 23.72 -8.64
N GLY A 369 -20.86 24.12 -9.08
CA GLY A 369 -20.16 25.31 -8.58
C GLY A 369 -19.32 25.06 -7.33
N GLU A 370 -19.57 23.96 -6.60
CA GLU A 370 -18.91 23.58 -5.35
C GLU A 370 -18.76 22.06 -5.22
N TYR A 371 -17.97 21.62 -4.24
CA TYR A 371 -17.81 20.21 -3.89
C TYR A 371 -19.05 19.66 -3.18
N ASP A 372 -19.55 18.52 -3.63
CA ASP A 372 -20.58 17.72 -2.96
C ASP A 372 -20.16 16.24 -2.92
N ALA A 373 -20.10 15.68 -1.72
CA ALA A 373 -19.64 14.31 -1.53
C ALA A 373 -20.62 13.24 -2.04
N ASP A 374 -21.93 13.51 -1.97
CA ASP A 374 -22.93 12.57 -2.50
C ASP A 374 -22.90 12.54 -4.02
N GLU A 375 -22.67 13.69 -4.65
CA GLU A 375 -22.48 13.75 -6.10
C GLU A 375 -21.15 13.15 -6.52
N MET A 376 -20.06 13.37 -5.75
CA MET A 376 -18.78 12.68 -5.98
C MET A 376 -18.94 11.16 -5.99
N ALA A 377 -19.62 10.60 -4.98
CA ALA A 377 -19.83 9.15 -4.89
C ALA A 377 -20.63 8.57 -6.08
N LYS A 378 -21.53 9.34 -6.69
CA LYS A 378 -22.25 8.96 -7.91
C LYS A 378 -21.43 9.14 -9.18
N THR A 379 -20.56 10.16 -9.19
CA THR A 379 -19.76 10.54 -10.36
C THR A 379 -18.55 9.61 -10.55
N ILE A 380 -17.92 9.16 -9.48
CA ILE A 380 -16.70 8.31 -9.52
C ILE A 380 -16.87 7.07 -10.41
N PRO A 381 -17.92 6.24 -10.35
CA PRO A 381 -18.03 5.07 -11.22
C PRO A 381 -18.07 5.44 -12.72
N MET A 382 -18.77 6.51 -13.07
CA MET A 382 -18.82 7.01 -14.45
C MET A 382 -17.46 7.55 -14.90
N VAL A 383 -16.82 8.38 -14.09
CA VAL A 383 -15.47 8.92 -14.39
C VAL A 383 -14.46 7.80 -14.50
N THR A 384 -14.51 6.80 -13.62
CA THR A 384 -13.63 5.62 -13.67
C THR A 384 -13.77 4.89 -15.00
N LYS A 385 -14.99 4.66 -15.46
CA LYS A 385 -15.26 4.05 -16.76
C LYS A 385 -14.72 4.89 -17.91
N ASN A 386 -15.09 6.17 -17.99
CA ASN A 386 -14.67 7.10 -19.04
C ASN A 386 -13.14 7.26 -19.07
N TYR A 387 -12.49 7.31 -17.89
CA TYR A 387 -11.04 7.32 -17.78
C TYR A 387 -10.42 6.03 -18.32
N SER A 388 -11.01 4.86 -18.02
CA SER A 388 -10.56 3.57 -18.53
C SER A 388 -10.75 3.42 -20.04
N GLU A 389 -11.71 4.12 -20.62
CA GLU A 389 -12.00 4.18 -22.05
C GLU A 389 -11.17 5.26 -22.80
N GLY A 390 -10.35 6.04 -22.06
CA GLY A 390 -9.48 7.08 -22.63
C GLY A 390 -10.23 8.36 -23.04
N GLU A 391 -11.48 8.57 -22.61
CA GLU A 391 -12.29 9.72 -23.02
C GLU A 391 -11.73 11.07 -22.56
N TYR A 392 -10.90 11.06 -21.50
CA TYR A 392 -10.19 12.26 -21.04
C TYR A 392 -8.91 12.55 -21.85
N GLY A 393 -8.53 11.68 -22.80
CA GLY A 393 -7.29 11.79 -23.58
C GLY A 393 -6.05 11.50 -22.75
N VAL A 394 -6.21 10.70 -21.71
CA VAL A 394 -5.16 10.10 -20.88
C VAL A 394 -5.48 8.62 -20.71
N GLU A 395 -4.43 7.81 -20.50
CA GLU A 395 -4.54 6.36 -20.46
C GLU A 395 -4.36 5.84 -19.03
N THR A 396 -5.14 4.84 -18.63
CA THR A 396 -4.94 4.13 -17.37
C THR A 396 -3.58 3.44 -17.34
N VAL A 397 -2.99 3.36 -16.18
CA VAL A 397 -1.74 2.61 -15.97
C VAL A 397 -1.99 1.21 -15.41
N SER A 398 -3.05 1.05 -14.60
CA SER A 398 -3.42 -0.22 -13.97
C SER A 398 -4.43 -1.05 -14.80
N GLY A 399 -4.65 -0.70 -16.08
CA GLY A 399 -5.59 -1.37 -16.95
C GLY A 399 -7.03 -0.88 -16.80
N TYR A 400 -7.96 -1.56 -17.47
CA TYR A 400 -9.38 -1.22 -17.41
C TYR A 400 -9.93 -1.44 -16.00
N ILE A 401 -10.60 -0.43 -15.45
CA ILE A 401 -11.17 -0.46 -14.11
C ILE A 401 -12.69 -0.47 -14.24
N GLU A 402 -13.29 -1.61 -13.94
CA GLU A 402 -14.73 -1.79 -13.81
C GLU A 402 -15.09 -1.97 -12.34
N LEU A 403 -16.04 -1.21 -11.85
CA LEU A 403 -16.52 -1.29 -10.47
C LEU A 403 -17.83 -2.07 -10.42
N ASP A 404 -17.97 -2.93 -9.43
CA ASP A 404 -19.21 -3.63 -9.10
C ASP A 404 -20.15 -2.76 -8.23
N ASP A 405 -21.29 -3.33 -7.83
CA ASP A 405 -22.29 -2.64 -7.01
C ASP A 405 -21.74 -2.22 -5.64
N PHE A 406 -20.69 -2.88 -5.15
CA PHE A 406 -20.00 -2.52 -3.91
C PHE A 406 -18.86 -1.50 -4.12
N ASN A 407 -18.72 -0.90 -5.30
CA ASN A 407 -17.62 -0.02 -5.68
C ASN A 407 -16.24 -0.69 -5.59
N ASP A 408 -16.18 -2.00 -5.80
CA ASP A 408 -14.96 -2.79 -5.82
C ASP A 408 -14.61 -3.17 -7.27
N ARG A 409 -13.32 -3.33 -7.57
CA ARG A 409 -12.90 -3.75 -8.91
C ARG A 409 -13.41 -5.15 -9.21
N ALA A 410 -14.26 -5.26 -10.23
CA ALA A 410 -15.09 -6.43 -10.50
C ALA A 410 -14.32 -7.66 -11.00
N SER A 411 -13.05 -7.48 -11.42
CA SER A 411 -12.30 -8.56 -12.06
C SER A 411 -10.80 -8.30 -12.11
N GLY A 412 -10.02 -9.35 -12.32
CA GLY A 412 -8.59 -9.21 -12.63
C GLY A 412 -7.85 -10.54 -12.64
N ASP A 413 -6.79 -10.58 -13.45
CA ASP A 413 -5.82 -11.66 -13.49
C ASP A 413 -4.89 -11.57 -12.27
N TYR A 414 -4.24 -12.68 -11.93
CA TYR A 414 -3.22 -12.73 -10.88
C TYR A 414 -1.91 -13.25 -11.45
N ALA A 415 -0.85 -12.46 -11.33
CA ALA A 415 0.49 -12.92 -11.62
C ALA A 415 0.99 -13.81 -10.49
N ILE A 416 1.67 -14.90 -10.85
CA ILE A 416 2.38 -15.77 -9.95
C ILE A 416 3.87 -15.41 -10.05
N TYR A 417 4.43 -15.01 -8.93
CA TYR A 417 5.85 -14.74 -8.79
C TYR A 417 6.54 -15.85 -8.02
N TYR A 418 7.81 -16.06 -8.28
CA TYR A 418 8.64 -17.00 -7.51
C TYR A 418 10.01 -16.41 -7.24
N VAL A 419 10.66 -16.92 -6.19
CA VAL A 419 12.01 -16.49 -5.83
C VAL A 419 13.03 -17.38 -6.50
N GLU A 420 13.96 -16.75 -7.22
CA GLU A 420 15.14 -17.40 -7.77
C GLU A 420 16.35 -16.46 -7.71
N ASN A 421 17.45 -16.95 -7.14
CA ASN A 421 18.68 -16.18 -6.98
C ASN A 421 18.43 -14.81 -6.30
N CYS A 422 17.70 -14.82 -5.17
CA CYS A 422 17.36 -13.63 -4.36
C CYS A 422 16.52 -12.56 -5.09
N SER A 423 15.85 -12.94 -6.15
CA SER A 423 15.05 -12.02 -6.94
C SER A 423 13.68 -12.63 -7.26
N TRP A 424 12.68 -11.79 -7.27
CA TRP A 424 11.37 -12.18 -7.75
C TRP A 424 11.34 -12.25 -9.26
N LYS A 425 10.82 -13.34 -9.77
CA LYS A 425 10.57 -13.56 -11.20
C LYS A 425 9.13 -13.98 -11.40
N LYS A 426 8.55 -13.60 -12.52
CA LYS A 426 7.20 -14.03 -12.88
C LYS A 426 7.25 -15.46 -13.38
N ALA A 427 6.45 -16.33 -12.76
CA ALA A 427 6.30 -17.74 -13.12
C ALA A 427 5.13 -17.98 -14.07
N GLY A 428 4.04 -17.22 -13.95
CA GLY A 428 2.84 -17.40 -14.74
C GLY A 428 1.80 -16.32 -14.47
N ILE A 429 0.64 -16.45 -15.12
CA ILE A 429 -0.50 -15.56 -14.91
C ILE A 429 -1.77 -16.43 -14.87
N TRP A 430 -2.46 -16.40 -13.74
CA TRP A 430 -3.79 -16.98 -13.63
C TRP A 430 -4.81 -16.05 -14.30
N LYS A 431 -5.61 -16.60 -15.21
CA LYS A 431 -6.61 -15.89 -15.98
C LYS A 431 -8.00 -16.03 -15.38
N TYR A 432 -8.55 -14.94 -14.87
CA TYR A 432 -9.85 -14.98 -14.16
C TYR A 432 -11.00 -15.46 -15.07
N LYS A 433 -10.92 -15.24 -16.39
CA LYS A 433 -11.96 -15.67 -17.35
C LYS A 433 -12.01 -17.17 -17.57
N THR A 434 -10.87 -17.85 -17.50
CA THR A 434 -10.75 -19.27 -17.79
C THR A 434 -10.52 -20.09 -16.53
N GLY A 435 -10.01 -19.49 -15.44
CA GLY A 435 -9.57 -20.19 -14.24
C GLY A 435 -8.25 -20.95 -14.42
N GLU A 436 -7.56 -20.78 -15.54
CA GLU A 436 -6.32 -21.48 -15.87
C GLU A 436 -5.09 -20.59 -15.68
N ILE A 437 -3.92 -21.21 -15.46
CA ILE A 437 -2.64 -20.52 -15.37
C ILE A 437 -1.89 -20.64 -16.71
N GLU A 438 -1.53 -19.51 -17.26
CA GLU A 438 -0.57 -19.42 -18.37
C GLU A 438 0.85 -19.42 -17.76
N TRP A 439 1.46 -20.60 -17.65
CA TRP A 439 2.81 -20.74 -17.13
C TRP A 439 3.86 -20.21 -18.11
N LEU A 440 4.74 -19.32 -17.61
CA LEU A 440 5.89 -18.80 -18.36
C LEU A 440 7.15 -19.65 -18.18
N ILE A 441 7.15 -20.49 -17.13
CA ILE A 441 8.22 -21.42 -16.80
C ILE A 441 7.59 -22.78 -16.44
N THR A 442 8.40 -23.84 -16.43
CA THR A 442 7.99 -25.08 -15.76
C THR A 442 8.08 -24.88 -14.25
N PRO A 443 6.96 -24.92 -13.50
CA PRO A 443 6.99 -24.70 -12.07
C PRO A 443 7.84 -25.79 -11.37
N THR A 444 8.57 -25.40 -10.34
CA THR A 444 9.49 -26.27 -9.62
C THR A 444 9.20 -26.23 -8.12
N LYS A 445 9.48 -27.33 -7.44
CA LYS A 445 9.39 -27.49 -5.98
C LYS A 445 10.77 -27.72 -5.37
N PRO A 446 10.95 -27.56 -4.06
CA PRO A 446 12.16 -28.00 -3.38
C PRO A 446 12.43 -29.46 -3.71
N LYS A 447 13.70 -29.79 -3.93
CA LYS A 447 14.08 -31.23 -3.92
C LYS A 447 14.10 -31.66 -2.46
N ALA A 448 13.24 -32.63 -2.10
CA ALA A 448 13.24 -33.19 -0.77
C ALA A 448 14.66 -33.63 -0.41
N ALA A 449 15.28 -32.95 0.54
CA ALA A 449 16.42 -33.53 1.23
C ALA A 449 15.82 -34.70 2.02
N LEU A 450 16.17 -35.93 1.65
CA LEU A 450 15.81 -37.11 2.45
C LEU A 450 16.23 -36.81 3.90
N PRO A 451 15.32 -36.88 4.88
CA PRO A 451 15.69 -36.69 6.27
C PRO A 451 16.85 -37.66 6.55
N THR A 452 17.99 -37.09 6.94
CA THR A 452 19.08 -37.92 7.46
C THR A 452 18.49 -38.74 8.61
N PRO A 453 18.51 -40.07 8.56
CA PRO A 453 17.98 -40.87 9.65
C PRO A 453 18.65 -40.39 10.95
N PRO A 454 17.88 -40.24 12.05
CA PRO A 454 18.45 -39.80 13.32
C PRO A 454 19.68 -40.66 13.60
N PRO A 455 20.78 -40.07 14.07
CA PRO A 455 22.00 -40.83 14.34
C PRO A 455 21.64 -42.01 15.22
N THR A 456 21.90 -43.22 14.72
CA THR A 456 21.71 -44.47 15.49
C THR A 456 22.36 -44.25 16.84
N PRO A 457 21.64 -44.39 17.95
CA PRO A 457 22.21 -44.17 19.27
C PRO A 457 23.46 -45.03 19.41
N THR A 458 24.59 -44.39 19.54
CA THR A 458 25.86 -45.08 19.80
C THR A 458 25.65 -45.90 21.07
N PRO A 459 25.92 -47.23 21.04
CA PRO A 459 25.69 -48.06 22.23
C PRO A 459 26.56 -47.50 23.37
N THR A 460 25.86 -47.05 24.43
CA THR A 460 26.50 -46.57 25.65
C THR A 460 27.37 -47.68 26.21
N PRO A 461 28.68 -47.48 26.46
CA PRO A 461 29.50 -48.50 27.09
C PRO A 461 28.88 -48.93 28.41
N PRO A 462 28.94 -50.21 28.81
CA PRO A 462 28.33 -50.69 30.03
C PRO A 462 28.89 -49.90 31.23
N THR A 463 28.01 -49.24 31.95
CA THR A 463 28.36 -48.54 33.17
C THR A 463 28.83 -49.55 34.19
N SER A 464 30.13 -49.43 34.58
CA SER A 464 30.71 -50.21 35.67
C SER A 464 29.98 -49.91 36.97
N THR A 465 29.37 -50.97 37.55
CA THR A 465 28.68 -50.94 38.83
C THR A 465 29.65 -50.44 39.91
N PRO A 466 29.35 -49.32 40.63
CA PRO A 466 30.22 -48.91 41.76
C PRO A 466 30.04 -49.86 42.94
N THR A 467 31.13 -50.36 43.48
CA THR A 467 31.24 -51.15 44.72
C THR A 467 30.69 -50.29 45.89
N PRO A 468 29.84 -50.83 46.80
CA PRO A 468 29.24 -50.07 47.88
C PRO A 468 30.32 -49.80 48.95
N THR A 469 30.53 -48.50 49.27
CA THR A 469 31.29 -48.02 50.41
C THR A 469 30.41 -47.97 51.65
N PRO A 470 30.84 -48.39 52.86
CA PRO A 470 29.98 -48.43 54.04
C PRO A 470 29.63 -47.02 54.52
N SER A 471 28.35 -46.78 54.74
CA SER A 471 27.80 -45.53 55.30
C SER A 471 28.11 -45.41 56.80
N THR A 472 28.77 -44.34 57.18
CA THR A 472 28.78 -43.87 58.57
C THR A 472 27.59 -42.88 58.75
N PHE A 473 26.69 -43.22 59.64
CA PHE A 473 25.57 -42.35 60.04
C PHE A 473 26.10 -41.18 60.88
N ILE A 474 25.89 -39.96 60.40
CA ILE A 474 25.98 -38.75 61.25
C ILE A 474 24.61 -38.09 61.22
N SER A 475 24.03 -37.94 62.41
CA SER A 475 22.75 -37.31 62.69
C SER A 475 22.82 -35.80 62.47
N PRO A 476 21.88 -35.14 61.77
CA PRO A 476 21.91 -33.69 61.63
C PRO A 476 21.32 -32.98 62.83
N THR A 477 22.09 -32.00 63.33
CA THR A 477 21.66 -31.02 64.34
C THR A 477 20.75 -29.96 63.67
N PRO A 478 19.64 -29.53 64.26
CA PRO A 478 18.78 -28.53 63.65
C PRO A 478 19.38 -27.13 63.73
N THR A 479 19.47 -26.46 62.59
CA THR A 479 19.86 -25.05 62.48
C THR A 479 18.63 -24.14 62.67
N PRO A 480 18.71 -23.01 63.39
CA PRO A 480 17.60 -22.11 63.62
C PRO A 480 17.26 -21.31 62.34
N LEU A 481 15.97 -21.13 62.09
CA LEU A 481 15.41 -20.31 61.03
C LEU A 481 15.72 -18.82 61.28
N THR A 482 16.40 -18.19 60.34
CA THR A 482 16.56 -16.74 60.26
C THR A 482 15.36 -16.15 59.49
N PRO A 483 14.72 -15.07 59.94
CA PRO A 483 13.59 -14.48 59.25
C PRO A 483 14.04 -13.71 58.01
N THR A 484 13.34 -13.94 56.90
CA THR A 484 13.48 -13.25 55.62
C THR A 484 13.08 -11.78 55.76
N PRO A 485 13.85 -10.81 55.28
CA PRO A 485 13.41 -9.40 55.27
C PRO A 485 12.38 -9.16 54.18
N THR A 486 11.27 -8.54 54.56
CA THR A 486 10.22 -8.02 53.70
C THR A 486 10.76 -6.81 52.92
N PRO A 487 10.53 -6.68 51.60
CA PRO A 487 10.91 -5.47 50.88
C PRO A 487 10.01 -4.29 51.29
N PRO A 488 10.54 -3.05 51.32
CA PRO A 488 9.76 -1.88 51.71
C PRO A 488 8.73 -1.50 50.63
N GLY A 489 7.56 -1.11 51.13
CA GLY A 489 6.35 -0.89 50.36
C GLY A 489 6.42 0.26 49.37
N PHE A 490 5.64 0.06 48.30
CA PHE A 490 5.39 0.94 47.16
C PHE A 490 4.43 2.11 47.51
N GLU A 491 4.53 2.76 48.68
CA GLU A 491 3.61 3.86 49.02
C GLU A 491 4.19 5.29 48.95
N ALA A 492 5.44 5.47 48.55
CA ALA A 492 6.06 6.80 48.47
C ALA A 492 6.05 7.48 47.09
N LEU A 493 5.55 6.82 46.01
CA LEU A 493 5.64 7.39 44.65
C LEU A 493 4.36 8.15 44.20
N PHE A 494 3.25 8.05 44.95
CA PHE A 494 2.01 8.76 44.58
C PHE A 494 1.86 10.15 45.23
N ALA A 495 2.69 10.52 46.17
CA ALA A 495 2.62 11.83 46.84
C ALA A 495 3.33 12.96 46.11
N PHE A 496 4.27 12.69 45.19
CA PHE A 496 5.03 13.73 44.48
C PHE A 496 4.43 14.17 43.15
N ILE A 497 3.48 13.41 42.55
CA ILE A 497 2.84 13.78 41.30
C ILE A 497 1.65 14.72 41.51
N SER A 498 1.00 14.67 42.67
CA SER A 498 -0.17 15.53 42.93
C SER A 498 0.19 16.98 43.27
N VAL A 499 1.40 17.29 43.73
CA VAL A 499 1.83 18.65 44.06
C VAL A 499 2.36 19.42 42.84
N ALA A 500 2.90 18.74 41.86
CA ALA A 500 3.42 19.39 40.62
C ALA A 500 2.31 19.88 39.67
N VAL A 501 1.13 19.25 39.65
CA VAL A 501 0.00 19.63 38.78
C VAL A 501 -0.75 20.85 39.35
N VAL A 502 -0.82 21.02 40.65
CA VAL A 502 -1.52 22.18 41.27
C VAL A 502 -0.71 23.48 41.13
N VAL A 503 0.62 23.42 41.09
CA VAL A 503 1.49 24.63 40.92
C VAL A 503 1.50 25.15 39.49
N ILE A 504 1.24 24.29 38.48
CA ILE A 504 1.20 24.70 37.06
C ILE A 504 -0.15 25.33 36.69
N VAL A 505 -1.25 24.95 37.33
CA VAL A 505 -2.58 25.51 37.06
C VAL A 505 -2.76 26.91 37.71
N LEU A 506 -2.09 27.21 38.81
CA LEU A 506 -2.20 28.53 39.49
C LEU A 506 -1.28 29.62 38.91
N ARG A 507 -0.40 29.31 37.97
CA ARG A 507 0.47 30.32 37.28
C ARG A 507 -0.05 30.79 35.94
N LYS A 508 -1.22 30.34 35.48
CA LYS A 508 -1.86 30.80 34.25
C LYS A 508 -3.12 31.65 34.44
N CYS A 509 -3.44 32.04 35.67
CA CYS A 509 -4.56 32.94 36.00
C CYS A 509 -4.11 34.12 36.85
N SER A 510 -2.94 34.70 36.55
CA SER A 510 -2.55 36.04 37.03
C SER A 510 -1.95 36.80 35.89
#